data_7d2e300e3ef83bbc65e6123490d4093c
#
_entry.id   7d2e300e3ef83bbc65e6123490d4093c
#
_cell.length_a   1.000
_cell.length_b   1.000
_cell.length_c   1.000
_cell.angle_alpha   90.00
_cell.angle_beta   90.00
_cell.angle_gamma   90.00
#
_symmetry.space_group_name_H-M   'P 1'
#
loop_
_entity.id
_entity.type
_entity.pdbx_description
1 polymer ?
#
loop_
_entity_poly.entity_id
_entity_poly.type
_entity_poly.pdbx_seq_one_letter_code
_entity_poly.pdbx_strand_id
1 'polypeptide(L)'
;ETDIPYCIPAGDMGAQEDWCPENSSEGFKGMITLKSALANSINTVSARLMHRVGPQPVINLIDKLGVDTENIPAVPSIALGTPDLSLFEMVSAYSAFANKGVHVEPQIVSTIVDKNGTVLYQSVPKAKDIISQESAYVTVNLMEGVTQYGSGARLRSGAINNYVYNNVVTGHPYMFKNPIAGKTGTTQNQSDGWFMGMVPNLVSGVWVGGDDRSVHFPSITYGQGATMALPIWAVFMKKCYEDEALNISQEDFERPEDLSIRVDCSQPVEGERQEVELPDELDF
;
A
#
# COMPACT_ATOMS: atom_id res chain seq x y z
N GLU A 1 -13.57 1.53 -12.50
CA GLU A 1 -13.41 2.95 -12.16
C GLU A 1 -12.93 3.75 -13.34
N THR A 2 -13.04 5.09 -13.25
CA THR A 2 -12.66 6.00 -14.32
C THR A 2 -11.54 6.92 -13.86
N ASP A 3 -10.44 6.93 -14.59
CA ASP A 3 -9.31 7.83 -14.41
C ASP A 3 -9.46 9.02 -15.38
N ILE A 4 -10.03 10.10 -14.88
CA ILE A 4 -10.23 11.41 -15.57
C ILE A 4 -10.03 12.51 -14.54
N PRO A 5 -9.85 13.78 -14.91
CA PRO A 5 -9.77 14.89 -13.96
C PRO A 5 -10.90 14.82 -12.93
N TYR A 6 -10.55 15.05 -11.68
CA TYR A 6 -11.51 14.96 -10.58
C TYR A 6 -11.17 15.90 -9.45
N CYS A 7 -12.16 16.65 -8.97
CA CYS A 7 -12.05 17.55 -7.83
C CYS A 7 -13.13 17.23 -6.80
N ILE A 8 -12.78 17.40 -5.53
CA ILE A 8 -13.72 17.47 -4.41
C ILE A 8 -13.85 18.93 -4.04
N PRO A 9 -15.06 19.52 -4.11
CA PRO A 9 -15.25 20.96 -3.89
C PRO A 9 -14.94 21.40 -2.45
N ALA A 10 -14.57 22.67 -2.29
CA ALA A 10 -14.44 23.30 -0.98
C ALA A 10 -15.74 23.14 -0.15
N GLY A 11 -15.58 22.82 1.14
CA GLY A 11 -16.69 22.57 2.06
C GLY A 11 -17.22 21.14 2.03
N ASP A 12 -16.91 20.34 1.00
CA ASP A 12 -17.28 18.95 0.96
C ASP A 12 -16.25 18.10 1.72
N MET A 13 -16.74 17.16 2.55
CA MET A 13 -15.93 16.20 3.33
C MET A 13 -14.80 16.85 4.15
N GLY A 14 -14.95 18.10 4.60
CA GLY A 14 -13.94 18.83 5.36
C GLY A 14 -12.84 19.48 4.51
N ALA A 15 -12.95 19.47 3.19
CA ALA A 15 -12.02 20.17 2.31
C ALA A 15 -12.14 21.69 2.53
N GLN A 16 -11.01 22.38 2.78
CA GLN A 16 -10.98 23.83 2.97
C GLN A 16 -11.00 24.59 1.64
N GLU A 17 -10.50 23.97 0.58
CA GLU A 17 -10.45 24.45 -0.79
C GLU A 17 -10.76 23.32 -1.76
N ASP A 18 -10.97 23.62 -3.04
CA ASP A 18 -11.17 22.61 -4.08
C ASP A 18 -9.94 21.70 -4.14
N TRP A 19 -10.14 20.41 -3.87
CA TRP A 19 -9.06 19.44 -3.87
C TRP A 19 -9.07 18.62 -5.14
N CYS A 20 -8.15 18.94 -6.05
CA CYS A 20 -8.00 18.36 -7.38
C CYS A 20 -6.66 17.60 -7.49
N PRO A 21 -6.56 16.35 -7.02
CA PRO A 21 -5.30 15.62 -7.09
C PRO A 21 -4.93 15.24 -8.53
N GLU A 22 -3.69 15.49 -8.89
CA GLU A 22 -3.11 15.06 -10.15
C GLU A 22 -2.47 13.67 -10.03
N ASN A 23 -2.44 12.92 -11.13
CA ASN A 23 -1.68 11.69 -11.22
C ASN A 23 -0.18 11.99 -11.34
N SER A 24 0.67 11.09 -10.83
CA SER A 24 2.12 11.21 -10.98
C SER A 24 2.62 10.92 -12.41
N SER A 25 1.81 10.25 -13.23
CA SER A 25 2.05 10.02 -14.66
C SER A 25 1.27 11.04 -15.49
N GLU A 26 1.83 11.47 -16.60
CA GLU A 26 1.12 12.35 -17.55
C GLU A 26 -0.14 11.69 -18.11
N GLY A 27 -1.22 12.47 -18.17
CA GLY A 27 -2.49 12.08 -18.77
C GLY A 27 -3.37 11.17 -17.92
N PHE A 28 -4.51 10.80 -18.50
CA PHE A 28 -5.54 9.98 -17.87
C PHE A 28 -5.78 8.72 -18.70
N LYS A 29 -6.11 7.62 -18.05
CA LYS A 29 -6.26 6.29 -18.68
C LYS A 29 -7.71 5.94 -19.04
N GLY A 30 -8.68 6.76 -18.63
CA GLY A 30 -10.11 6.46 -18.81
C GLY A 30 -10.55 5.26 -17.95
N MET A 31 -11.30 4.33 -18.52
CA MET A 31 -11.80 3.16 -17.80
C MET A 31 -10.67 2.19 -17.42
N ILE A 32 -10.50 1.94 -16.13
CA ILE A 32 -9.49 1.01 -15.59
C ILE A 32 -10.05 0.16 -14.44
N THR A 33 -9.44 -1.00 -14.20
CA THR A 33 -9.77 -1.82 -13.04
C THR A 33 -9.21 -1.21 -11.75
N LEU A 34 -9.83 -1.49 -10.61
CA LEU A 34 -9.29 -1.09 -9.29
C LEU A 34 -7.88 -1.64 -9.06
N LYS A 35 -7.61 -2.87 -9.50
CA LYS A 35 -6.28 -3.48 -9.42
C LYS A 35 -5.24 -2.67 -10.19
N SER A 36 -5.57 -2.24 -11.40
CA SER A 36 -4.69 -1.39 -12.21
C SER A 36 -4.50 0.00 -11.59
N ALA A 37 -5.58 0.58 -11.05
CA ALA A 37 -5.52 1.89 -10.39
C ALA A 37 -4.60 1.86 -9.17
N LEU A 38 -4.76 0.86 -8.28
CA LEU A 38 -3.90 0.70 -7.10
C LEU A 38 -2.45 0.38 -7.50
N ALA A 39 -2.25 -0.53 -8.47
CA ALA A 39 -0.94 -0.92 -8.96
C ALA A 39 -0.11 0.26 -9.46
N ASN A 40 -0.75 1.18 -10.16
CA ASN A 40 -0.11 2.39 -10.72
C ASN A 40 -0.27 3.63 -9.84
N SER A 41 -0.87 3.50 -8.65
CA SER A 41 -1.06 4.60 -7.70
C SER A 41 -1.80 5.80 -8.31
N ILE A 42 -2.96 5.55 -8.95
CA ILE A 42 -3.76 6.57 -9.65
C ILE A 42 -4.53 7.40 -8.63
N ASN A 43 -4.14 8.66 -8.49
CA ASN A 43 -4.67 9.56 -7.47
C ASN A 43 -6.14 9.94 -7.70
N THR A 44 -6.54 10.18 -8.95
CA THR A 44 -7.92 10.54 -9.31
C THR A 44 -8.91 9.44 -8.92
N VAL A 45 -8.54 8.16 -9.09
CA VAL A 45 -9.36 7.03 -8.65
C VAL A 45 -9.43 6.95 -7.14
N SER A 46 -8.31 7.19 -6.43
CA SER A 46 -8.29 7.25 -4.96
C SER A 46 -9.20 8.36 -4.44
N ALA A 47 -9.18 9.55 -5.05
CA ALA A 47 -10.07 10.66 -4.70
C ALA A 47 -11.55 10.32 -4.91
N ARG A 48 -11.90 9.67 -6.03
CA ARG A 48 -13.27 9.22 -6.29
C ARG A 48 -13.76 8.20 -5.27
N LEU A 49 -12.90 7.25 -4.90
CA LEU A 49 -13.23 6.27 -3.86
C LEU A 49 -13.41 6.94 -2.51
N MET A 50 -12.53 7.89 -2.16
CA MET A 50 -12.65 8.66 -0.94
C MET A 50 -13.94 9.48 -0.92
N HIS A 51 -14.30 10.13 -2.02
CA HIS A 51 -15.55 10.88 -2.12
C HIS A 51 -16.80 9.99 -1.91
N ARG A 52 -16.73 8.73 -2.34
CA ARG A 52 -17.81 7.75 -2.18
C ARG A 52 -17.91 7.19 -0.76
N VAL A 53 -16.76 6.92 -0.14
CA VAL A 53 -16.65 6.27 1.19
C VAL A 53 -16.70 7.27 2.33
N GLY A 54 -16.08 8.43 2.15
CA GLY A 54 -15.86 9.43 3.18
C GLY A 54 -14.59 9.19 4.01
N PRO A 55 -14.00 10.25 4.60
CA PRO A 55 -12.78 10.12 5.39
C PRO A 55 -13.01 9.44 6.74
N GLN A 56 -14.17 9.64 7.39
CA GLN A 56 -14.40 9.09 8.73
C GLN A 56 -14.43 7.57 8.79
N PRO A 57 -15.06 6.82 7.86
CA PRO A 57 -14.97 5.36 7.83
C PRO A 57 -13.52 4.86 7.66
N VAL A 58 -12.69 5.59 6.91
CA VAL A 58 -11.26 5.25 6.75
C VAL A 58 -10.52 5.44 8.07
N ILE A 59 -10.70 6.58 8.76
CA ILE A 59 -10.12 6.84 10.09
C ILE A 59 -10.54 5.75 11.08
N ASN A 60 -11.82 5.42 11.12
CA ASN A 60 -12.34 4.38 12.02
C ASN A 60 -11.75 2.99 11.74
N LEU A 61 -11.38 2.71 10.48
CA LEU A 61 -10.74 1.46 10.12
C LEU A 61 -9.27 1.44 10.57
N ILE A 62 -8.51 2.50 10.31
CA ILE A 62 -7.09 2.55 10.70
C ILE A 62 -6.90 2.60 12.22
N ASP A 63 -7.85 3.21 12.98
CA ASP A 63 -7.91 3.13 14.44
C ASP A 63 -8.03 1.66 14.91
N LYS A 64 -8.95 0.91 14.32
CA LYS A 64 -9.07 -0.53 14.62
C LYS A 64 -7.83 -1.34 14.28
N LEU A 65 -7.04 -0.90 13.31
CA LEU A 65 -5.77 -1.49 12.92
C LEU A 65 -4.58 -1.06 13.82
N GLY A 66 -4.87 -0.32 14.90
CA GLY A 66 -3.89 0.05 15.92
C GLY A 66 -3.10 1.32 15.62
N VAL A 67 -3.55 2.14 14.68
CA VAL A 67 -2.97 3.46 14.39
C VAL A 67 -3.56 4.49 15.36
N ASP A 68 -2.72 5.38 15.91
CA ASP A 68 -3.20 6.52 16.68
C ASP A 68 -3.84 7.55 15.73
N THR A 69 -5.15 7.73 15.87
CA THR A 69 -5.94 8.59 14.99
C THR A 69 -6.36 9.91 15.63
N GLU A 70 -5.93 10.22 16.86
CA GLU A 70 -6.36 11.40 17.62
C GLU A 70 -6.13 12.72 16.86
N ASN A 71 -5.03 12.80 16.11
CA ASN A 71 -4.62 14.00 15.38
C ASN A 71 -4.82 13.88 13.86
N ILE A 72 -5.54 12.89 13.36
CA ILE A 72 -5.80 12.72 11.93
C ILE A 72 -7.07 13.50 11.55
N PRO A 73 -6.96 14.58 10.77
CA PRO A 73 -8.14 15.33 10.36
C PRO A 73 -8.98 14.54 9.34
N ALA A 74 -10.30 14.59 9.48
CA ALA A 74 -11.22 13.95 8.55
C ALA A 74 -11.36 14.78 7.25
N VAL A 75 -10.36 14.67 6.37
CA VAL A 75 -10.26 15.40 5.09
C VAL A 75 -10.01 14.45 3.92
N PRO A 76 -10.40 14.80 2.68
CA PRO A 76 -10.28 13.91 1.54
C PRO A 76 -8.85 13.47 1.20
N SER A 77 -7.86 14.31 1.51
CA SER A 77 -6.44 14.05 1.19
C SER A 77 -5.86 12.83 1.91
N ILE A 78 -6.53 12.29 2.95
CA ILE A 78 -6.17 11.02 3.58
C ILE A 78 -6.07 9.89 2.53
N ALA A 79 -6.88 9.94 1.45
CA ALA A 79 -6.82 8.99 0.35
C ALA A 79 -5.42 8.83 -0.28
N LEU A 80 -4.59 9.86 -0.16
CA LEU A 80 -3.24 9.88 -0.72
C LEU A 80 -2.14 9.71 0.34
N GLY A 81 -2.54 9.38 1.60
CA GLY A 81 -1.59 9.09 2.66
C GLY A 81 -0.96 10.34 3.28
N THR A 82 -1.74 11.40 3.47
CA THR A 82 -1.26 12.65 4.11
C THR A 82 -1.00 12.57 5.61
N PRO A 83 -1.59 11.66 6.41
CA PRO A 83 -1.25 11.53 7.82
C PRO A 83 0.22 11.10 8.03
N ASP A 84 0.86 11.68 9.03
CA ASP A 84 2.18 11.29 9.47
C ASP A 84 2.05 10.08 10.40
N LEU A 85 2.53 8.92 9.95
CA LEU A 85 2.49 7.66 10.68
C LEU A 85 3.90 7.08 10.84
N SER A 86 4.13 6.38 11.94
CA SER A 86 5.37 5.66 12.14
C SER A 86 5.43 4.40 11.26
N LEU A 87 6.65 3.95 10.94
CA LEU A 87 6.84 2.68 10.24
C LEU A 87 6.26 1.50 11.02
N PHE A 88 6.32 1.55 12.35
CA PHE A 88 5.79 0.52 13.23
C PHE A 88 4.25 0.40 13.10
N GLU A 89 3.53 1.52 13.14
CA GLU A 89 2.07 1.54 12.94
C GLU A 89 1.69 1.01 11.56
N MET A 90 2.41 1.43 10.52
CA MET A 90 2.16 0.98 9.15
C MET A 90 2.37 -0.54 9.00
N VAL A 91 3.47 -1.09 9.53
CA VAL A 91 3.72 -2.55 9.49
C VAL A 91 2.65 -3.29 10.28
N SER A 92 2.27 -2.79 11.47
CA SER A 92 1.21 -3.35 12.29
C SER A 92 -0.13 -3.39 11.55
N ALA A 93 -0.54 -2.27 10.94
CA ALA A 93 -1.79 -2.19 10.18
C ALA A 93 -1.80 -3.13 8.96
N TYR A 94 -0.70 -3.18 8.21
CA TYR A 94 -0.57 -4.08 7.06
C TYR A 94 -0.59 -5.56 7.44
N SER A 95 -0.17 -5.91 8.68
CA SER A 95 -0.19 -7.30 9.14
C SER A 95 -1.58 -7.91 9.17
N ALA A 96 -2.62 -7.12 9.39
CA ALA A 96 -4.00 -7.60 9.36
C ALA A 96 -4.43 -8.13 7.99
N PHE A 97 -3.93 -7.54 6.89
CA PHE A 97 -4.23 -8.02 5.55
C PHE A 97 -3.54 -9.36 5.26
N ALA A 98 -2.27 -9.51 5.61
CA ALA A 98 -1.54 -10.78 5.46
C ALA A 98 -2.13 -11.86 6.38
N ASN A 99 -2.65 -11.48 7.54
CA ASN A 99 -3.26 -12.36 8.54
C ASN A 99 -4.78 -12.49 8.39
N LYS A 100 -5.28 -12.51 7.15
CA LYS A 100 -6.69 -12.82 6.80
C LYS A 100 -7.73 -11.92 7.49
N GLY A 101 -7.37 -10.67 7.78
CA GLY A 101 -8.25 -9.68 8.40
C GLY A 101 -8.16 -9.59 9.93
N VAL A 102 -7.30 -10.41 10.54
CA VAL A 102 -7.08 -10.42 11.99
C VAL A 102 -5.87 -9.55 12.32
N HIS A 103 -6.08 -8.47 13.06
CA HIS A 103 -4.99 -7.67 13.63
C HIS A 103 -4.52 -8.29 14.95
N VAL A 104 -3.21 -8.46 15.08
CA VAL A 104 -2.55 -8.90 16.31
C VAL A 104 -1.70 -7.75 16.83
N GLU A 105 -1.94 -7.36 18.08
CA GLU A 105 -1.15 -6.31 18.73
C GLU A 105 0.35 -6.69 18.73
N PRO A 106 1.24 -5.85 18.13
CA PRO A 106 2.65 -6.19 18.02
C PRO A 106 3.30 -6.36 19.39
N GLN A 107 4.12 -7.41 19.53
CA GLN A 107 4.83 -7.74 20.77
C GLN A 107 6.33 -7.74 20.52
N ILE A 108 7.05 -6.91 21.27
CA ILE A 108 8.52 -6.84 21.22
C ILE A 108 9.15 -7.82 22.18
N VAL A 109 8.52 -8.03 23.35
CA VAL A 109 9.00 -8.96 24.39
C VAL A 109 7.94 -10.03 24.61
N SER A 110 8.27 -11.26 24.30
CA SER A 110 7.39 -12.42 24.52
C SER A 110 7.49 -13.00 25.92
N THR A 111 8.70 -13.07 26.46
CA THR A 111 8.95 -13.71 27.76
C THR A 111 10.12 -13.05 28.47
N ILE A 112 9.99 -12.84 29.78
CA ILE A 112 11.09 -12.44 30.65
C ILE A 112 11.30 -13.54 31.71
N VAL A 113 12.52 -14.03 31.85
CA VAL A 113 12.88 -15.02 32.84
C VAL A 113 13.96 -14.47 33.77
N ASP A 114 13.95 -14.91 35.03
CA ASP A 114 15.03 -14.61 35.95
C ASP A 114 16.27 -15.50 35.69
N LYS A 115 17.33 -15.27 36.44
CA LYS A 115 18.59 -16.06 36.37
C LYS A 115 18.44 -17.55 36.68
N ASN A 116 17.33 -17.97 37.31
CA ASN A 116 17.06 -19.36 37.69
C ASN A 116 16.07 -20.02 36.66
N GLY A 117 15.65 -19.29 35.62
CA GLY A 117 14.71 -19.78 34.63
C GLY A 117 13.23 -19.58 35.02
N THR A 118 12.94 -18.87 36.12
CA THR A 118 11.56 -18.55 36.53
C THR A 118 10.99 -17.52 35.58
N VAL A 119 9.80 -17.81 35.00
CA VAL A 119 9.11 -16.87 34.15
C VAL A 119 8.56 -15.72 34.99
N LEU A 120 9.08 -14.51 34.77
CA LEU A 120 8.61 -13.27 35.39
C LEU A 120 7.51 -12.59 34.63
N TYR A 121 7.54 -12.75 33.31
CA TYR A 121 6.54 -12.19 32.40
C TYR A 121 6.36 -13.12 31.19
N GLN A 122 5.13 -13.31 30.80
CA GLN A 122 4.73 -13.97 29.55
C GLN A 122 3.70 -13.11 28.85
N SER A 123 4.00 -12.67 27.65
CA SER A 123 3.01 -11.95 26.83
C SER A 123 1.93 -12.90 26.33
N VAL A 124 0.70 -12.43 26.34
CA VAL A 124 -0.43 -13.11 25.69
C VAL A 124 -0.81 -12.32 24.45
N PRO A 125 -0.73 -12.90 23.25
CA PRO A 125 -1.12 -12.20 22.03
C PRO A 125 -2.58 -11.76 22.09
N LYS A 126 -2.84 -10.49 21.77
CA LYS A 126 -4.19 -9.96 21.63
C LYS A 126 -4.51 -9.87 20.15
N ALA A 127 -5.47 -10.69 19.71
CA ALA A 127 -5.94 -10.73 18.34
C ALA A 127 -7.36 -10.20 18.26
N LYS A 128 -7.67 -9.49 17.17
CA LYS A 128 -9.01 -8.92 16.92
C LYS A 128 -9.33 -9.01 15.43
N ASP A 129 -10.51 -9.52 15.12
CA ASP A 129 -11.08 -9.50 13.77
C ASP A 129 -11.44 -8.06 13.41
N ILE A 130 -10.81 -7.51 12.36
CA ILE A 130 -11.01 -6.13 11.91
C ILE A 130 -11.80 -6.07 10.62
N ILE A 131 -11.44 -6.91 9.65
CA ILE A 131 -12.09 -7.03 8.34
C ILE A 131 -12.32 -8.51 8.02
N SER A 132 -13.26 -8.80 7.12
CA SER A 132 -13.48 -10.17 6.67
C SER A 132 -12.26 -10.75 5.95
N GLN A 133 -12.10 -12.07 6.00
CA GLN A 133 -11.05 -12.77 5.27
C GLN A 133 -11.13 -12.48 3.76
N GLU A 134 -12.34 -12.39 3.20
CA GLU A 134 -12.57 -12.01 1.81
C GLU A 134 -12.04 -10.61 1.51
N SER A 135 -12.37 -9.60 2.34
CA SER A 135 -11.89 -8.22 2.15
C SER A 135 -10.37 -8.13 2.26
N ALA A 136 -9.77 -8.86 3.20
CA ALA A 136 -8.31 -8.94 3.33
C ALA A 136 -7.67 -9.55 2.08
N TYR A 137 -8.19 -10.69 1.60
CA TYR A 137 -7.69 -11.36 0.41
C TYR A 137 -7.82 -10.49 -0.86
N VAL A 138 -8.98 -9.85 -1.06
CA VAL A 138 -9.20 -8.94 -2.21
C VAL A 138 -8.20 -7.78 -2.16
N THR A 139 -7.97 -7.21 -0.98
CA THR A 139 -6.99 -6.11 -0.81
C THR A 139 -5.56 -6.59 -1.13
N VAL A 140 -5.16 -7.75 -0.62
CA VAL A 140 -3.86 -8.37 -0.94
C VAL A 140 -3.74 -8.61 -2.45
N ASN A 141 -4.78 -9.16 -3.09
CA ASN A 141 -4.79 -9.41 -4.55
C ASN A 141 -4.64 -8.11 -5.36
N LEU A 142 -5.27 -7.01 -4.92
CA LEU A 142 -5.07 -5.70 -5.54
C LEU A 142 -3.60 -5.24 -5.39
N MET A 143 -3.02 -5.40 -4.19
CA MET A 143 -1.63 -5.02 -3.89
C MET A 143 -0.58 -5.89 -4.61
N GLU A 144 -0.89 -7.14 -4.96
CA GLU A 144 -0.01 -7.95 -5.81
C GLU A 144 0.21 -7.31 -7.19
N GLY A 145 -0.78 -6.64 -7.74
CA GLY A 145 -0.66 -5.88 -8.99
C GLY A 145 0.46 -4.85 -8.95
N VAL A 146 0.72 -4.24 -7.78
CA VAL A 146 1.82 -3.28 -7.59
C VAL A 146 3.18 -3.88 -7.93
N THR A 147 3.43 -5.12 -7.47
CA THR A 147 4.71 -5.81 -7.69
C THR A 147 4.75 -6.59 -9.00
N GLN A 148 3.59 -6.96 -9.55
CA GLN A 148 3.52 -7.71 -10.82
C GLN A 148 3.77 -6.81 -12.03
N TYR A 149 3.11 -5.65 -12.10
CA TYR A 149 3.18 -4.75 -13.27
C TYR A 149 3.07 -3.25 -12.92
N GLY A 150 2.91 -2.91 -11.64
CA GLY A 150 2.75 -1.54 -11.16
C GLY A 150 4.04 -0.88 -10.71
N SER A 151 3.93 0.05 -9.78
CA SER A 151 5.03 0.88 -9.28
C SER A 151 6.17 0.09 -8.59
N GLY A 152 5.90 -1.14 -8.14
CA GLY A 152 6.86 -2.07 -7.55
C GLY A 152 7.36 -3.16 -8.50
N ALA A 153 7.05 -3.14 -9.80
CA ALA A 153 7.40 -4.19 -10.76
C ALA A 153 8.91 -4.43 -10.91
N ARG A 154 9.72 -3.47 -10.44
CA ARG A 154 11.18 -3.59 -10.40
C ARG A 154 11.68 -4.72 -9.50
N LEU A 155 10.88 -5.22 -8.58
CA LEU A 155 11.18 -6.43 -7.81
C LEU A 155 11.32 -7.67 -8.71
N ARG A 156 10.63 -7.71 -9.84
CA ARG A 156 10.55 -8.86 -10.74
C ARG A 156 11.35 -8.73 -12.01
N SER A 157 11.58 -7.50 -12.49
CA SER A 157 12.25 -7.25 -13.76
C SER A 157 13.77 -7.47 -13.69
N GLY A 158 14.30 -8.11 -14.72
CA GLY A 158 15.74 -8.37 -14.85
C GLY A 158 16.53 -7.24 -15.48
N ALA A 159 15.94 -6.52 -16.43
CA ALA A 159 16.57 -5.39 -17.10
C ALA A 159 15.61 -4.20 -17.07
N ILE A 160 16.10 -3.08 -16.59
CA ILE A 160 15.38 -1.81 -16.59
C ILE A 160 16.24 -0.81 -17.35
N ASN A 161 15.68 -0.17 -18.37
CA ASN A 161 16.37 0.93 -19.05
C ASN A 161 16.31 2.19 -18.17
N ASN A 162 17.02 2.14 -17.03
CA ASN A 162 17.09 3.20 -16.06
C ASN A 162 18.50 3.25 -15.45
N TYR A 163 19.19 4.35 -15.68
CA TYR A 163 20.56 4.55 -15.21
C TYR A 163 20.69 4.37 -13.69
N VAL A 164 19.76 4.89 -12.92
CA VAL A 164 19.79 4.82 -11.44
C VAL A 164 19.75 3.37 -10.97
N TYR A 165 18.85 2.55 -11.53
CA TYR A 165 18.75 1.14 -11.16
C TYR A 165 19.97 0.31 -11.60
N ASN A 166 20.56 0.64 -12.74
CA ASN A 166 21.68 -0.13 -13.27
C ASN A 166 23.03 0.26 -12.63
N ASN A 167 23.16 1.49 -12.10
CA ASN A 167 24.46 2.02 -11.68
C ASN A 167 24.49 2.55 -10.24
N VAL A 168 23.34 2.84 -9.61
CA VAL A 168 23.29 3.46 -8.29
C VAL A 168 22.63 2.55 -7.26
N VAL A 169 21.54 1.87 -7.63
CA VAL A 169 20.76 1.04 -6.69
C VAL A 169 21.46 -0.28 -6.44
N THR A 170 21.68 -0.61 -5.16
CA THR A 170 22.35 -1.82 -4.74
C THR A 170 21.47 -3.07 -4.91
N GLY A 171 22.09 -4.15 -5.41
CA GLY A 171 21.48 -5.49 -5.43
C GLY A 171 20.49 -5.76 -6.57
N HIS A 172 20.22 -4.79 -7.43
CA HIS A 172 19.41 -5.00 -8.64
C HIS A 172 20.24 -5.79 -9.71
N PRO A 173 19.60 -6.71 -10.48
CA PRO A 173 18.20 -7.12 -10.49
C PRO A 173 17.84 -8.05 -9.33
N TYR A 174 16.61 -7.87 -8.80
CA TYR A 174 16.16 -8.67 -7.65
C TYR A 174 15.55 -10.02 -8.05
N MET A 175 14.79 -10.05 -9.15
CA MET A 175 14.28 -11.27 -9.81
C MET A 175 13.38 -12.13 -8.93
N PHE A 176 12.58 -11.54 -8.02
CA PHE A 176 11.61 -12.29 -7.24
C PHE A 176 10.54 -12.92 -8.12
N LYS A 177 10.22 -14.19 -7.88
CA LYS A 177 9.22 -14.96 -8.63
C LYS A 177 7.97 -15.28 -7.82
N ASN A 178 8.12 -15.37 -6.50
CA ASN A 178 7.03 -15.68 -5.57
C ASN A 178 6.00 -14.56 -5.49
N PRO A 179 4.77 -14.83 -5.05
CA PRO A 179 3.77 -13.81 -4.76
C PRO A 179 4.27 -12.81 -3.72
N ILE A 180 4.12 -11.54 -4.01
CA ILE A 180 4.43 -10.43 -3.12
C ILE A 180 3.35 -9.38 -3.32
N ALA A 181 2.65 -9.01 -2.28
CA ALA A 181 1.77 -7.87 -2.24
C ALA A 181 2.50 -6.66 -1.64
N GLY A 182 2.22 -5.46 -2.10
CA GLY A 182 2.90 -4.29 -1.56
C GLY A 182 2.37 -2.97 -2.09
N LYS A 183 2.96 -1.87 -1.60
CA LYS A 183 2.64 -0.52 -2.04
C LYS A 183 3.85 0.39 -1.91
N THR A 184 4.09 1.19 -2.92
CA THR A 184 5.05 2.30 -2.90
C THR A 184 4.38 3.56 -2.38
N GLY A 185 5.10 4.38 -1.63
CA GLY A 185 4.70 5.73 -1.26
C GLY A 185 5.77 6.73 -1.66
N THR A 186 5.34 7.92 -2.03
CA THR A 186 6.22 9.05 -2.35
C THR A 186 5.49 10.33 -2.00
N THR A 187 6.06 11.16 -1.14
CA THR A 187 5.50 12.46 -0.82
C THR A 187 5.79 13.48 -1.91
N GLN A 188 5.03 14.57 -1.91
CA GLN A 188 5.32 15.71 -2.76
C GLN A 188 6.74 16.22 -2.46
N ASN A 189 7.42 16.75 -3.48
CA ASN A 189 8.82 17.17 -3.44
C ASN A 189 9.83 16.06 -3.10
N GLN A 190 9.42 14.79 -3.10
CA GLN A 190 10.32 13.64 -2.90
C GLN A 190 11.11 13.70 -1.57
N SER A 191 10.48 14.16 -0.49
CA SER A 191 11.09 14.19 0.86
C SER A 191 11.04 12.84 1.55
N ASP A 192 10.01 12.03 1.24
CA ASP A 192 9.81 10.71 1.84
C ASP A 192 9.54 9.66 0.78
N GLY A 193 10.16 8.51 0.95
CA GLY A 193 9.93 7.33 0.14
C GLY A 193 9.57 6.12 1.00
N TRP A 194 8.48 5.44 0.66
CA TRP A 194 7.95 4.28 1.36
C TRP A 194 7.88 3.07 0.47
N PHE A 195 8.12 1.91 1.03
CA PHE A 195 7.70 0.64 0.47
C PHE A 195 7.22 -0.28 1.58
N MET A 196 5.95 -0.68 1.48
CA MET A 196 5.37 -1.73 2.30
C MET A 196 5.26 -2.98 1.45
N GLY A 197 5.75 -4.11 1.96
CA GLY A 197 5.69 -5.39 1.27
C GLY A 197 5.33 -6.52 2.20
N MET A 198 4.59 -7.51 1.68
CA MET A 198 4.17 -8.68 2.43
C MET A 198 4.21 -9.95 1.59
N VAL A 199 4.45 -11.05 2.27
CA VAL A 199 4.23 -12.43 1.86
C VAL A 199 3.36 -13.10 2.92
N PRO A 200 2.85 -14.32 2.72
CA PRO A 200 1.84 -14.89 3.63
C PRO A 200 2.17 -14.85 5.12
N ASN A 201 3.45 -14.97 5.51
CA ASN A 201 3.86 -15.03 6.92
C ASN A 201 4.87 -13.94 7.34
N LEU A 202 5.08 -12.91 6.50
CA LEU A 202 5.94 -11.78 6.85
C LEU A 202 5.42 -10.49 6.23
N VAL A 203 5.29 -9.46 7.05
CA VAL A 203 5.07 -8.07 6.62
C VAL A 203 6.28 -7.25 7.02
N SER A 204 6.79 -6.47 6.10
CA SER A 204 7.89 -5.55 6.37
C SER A 204 7.72 -4.25 5.61
N GLY A 205 8.30 -3.19 6.15
CA GLY A 205 8.23 -1.86 5.56
C GLY A 205 9.57 -1.17 5.59
N VAL A 206 9.75 -0.23 4.69
CA VAL A 206 10.91 0.66 4.65
C VAL A 206 10.43 2.07 4.41
N TRP A 207 10.93 2.97 5.23
CA TRP A 207 10.81 4.41 5.07
C TRP A 207 12.21 5.01 4.89
N VAL A 208 12.32 5.95 3.98
CA VAL A 208 13.52 6.75 3.73
C VAL A 208 13.10 8.20 3.66
N GLY A 209 13.65 9.03 4.51
CA GLY A 209 13.34 10.46 4.58
C GLY A 209 14.30 11.19 5.52
N GLY A 210 14.12 12.49 5.64
CA GLY A 210 14.81 13.34 6.59
C GLY A 210 13.87 13.82 7.70
N ASP A 211 14.43 14.28 8.83
CA ASP A 211 13.66 14.89 9.93
C ASP A 211 12.90 16.13 9.49
N ASP A 212 13.39 16.82 8.46
CA ASP A 212 12.78 18.00 7.88
C ASP A 212 12.47 17.77 6.40
N ARG A 213 11.24 18.04 5.98
CA ARG A 213 10.77 17.89 4.58
C ARG A 213 11.45 18.84 3.59
N SER A 214 12.20 19.83 4.05
CA SER A 214 13.08 20.62 3.20
C SER A 214 14.26 19.82 2.65
N VAL A 215 14.61 18.72 3.34
CA VAL A 215 15.58 17.73 2.84
C VAL A 215 14.88 16.77 1.88
N HIS A 216 15.11 16.95 0.61
CA HIS A 216 14.44 16.16 -0.43
C HIS A 216 15.36 15.90 -1.63
N PHE A 217 15.00 14.90 -2.43
CA PHE A 217 15.70 14.64 -3.68
C PHE A 217 15.29 15.64 -4.77
N PRO A 218 16.23 16.00 -5.67
CA PRO A 218 15.96 17.02 -6.69
C PRO A 218 15.02 16.55 -7.80
N SER A 219 14.68 15.25 -7.86
CA SER A 219 13.79 14.71 -8.87
C SER A 219 13.14 13.41 -8.43
N ILE A 220 11.99 13.08 -9.02
CA ILE A 220 11.27 11.81 -8.83
C ILE A 220 12.13 10.60 -9.21
N THR A 221 13.07 10.73 -10.12
CA THR A 221 13.98 9.66 -10.55
C THR A 221 14.77 9.07 -9.37
N TYR A 222 15.21 9.92 -8.45
CA TYR A 222 15.95 9.51 -7.25
C TYR A 222 15.04 9.36 -6.04
N GLY A 223 14.05 10.23 -5.89
CA GLY A 223 13.27 10.41 -4.68
C GLY A 223 11.94 9.67 -4.63
N GLN A 224 11.63 8.79 -5.57
CA GLN A 224 10.44 7.95 -5.46
C GLN A 224 10.66 6.75 -4.54
N GLY A 225 9.63 6.31 -3.83
CA GLY A 225 9.70 5.14 -2.95
C GLY A 225 10.20 3.88 -3.62
N ALA A 226 9.89 3.71 -4.92
CA ALA A 226 10.42 2.63 -5.75
C ALA A 226 11.96 2.69 -5.94
N THR A 227 12.60 3.83 -5.76
CA THR A 227 14.07 3.99 -5.87
C THR A 227 14.74 4.08 -4.50
N MET A 228 14.10 4.71 -3.51
CA MET A 228 14.67 4.88 -2.18
C MET A 228 14.43 3.67 -1.26
N ALA A 229 13.17 3.28 -1.08
CA ALA A 229 12.74 2.31 -0.07
C ALA A 229 12.69 0.87 -0.60
N LEU A 230 12.13 0.66 -1.80
CA LEU A 230 11.98 -0.67 -2.39
C LEU A 230 13.29 -1.45 -2.52
N PRO A 231 14.44 -0.85 -2.90
CA PRO A 231 15.72 -1.57 -2.96
C PRO A 231 16.18 -2.11 -1.61
N ILE A 232 16.01 -1.34 -0.55
CA ILE A 232 16.35 -1.75 0.83
C ILE A 232 15.49 -2.95 1.22
N TRP A 233 14.19 -2.87 0.97
CA TRP A 233 13.25 -3.96 1.20
C TRP A 233 13.65 -5.22 0.41
N ALA A 234 14.01 -5.06 -0.87
CA ALA A 234 14.38 -6.18 -1.72
C ALA A 234 15.65 -6.91 -1.23
N VAL A 235 16.67 -6.17 -0.81
CA VAL A 235 17.91 -6.74 -0.25
C VAL A 235 17.62 -7.43 1.09
N PHE A 236 16.78 -6.83 1.94
CA PHE A 236 16.34 -7.44 3.20
C PHE A 236 15.62 -8.76 2.95
N MET A 237 14.63 -8.80 2.05
CA MET A 237 13.87 -10.01 1.75
C MET A 237 14.73 -11.12 1.13
N LYS A 238 15.72 -10.79 0.29
CA LYS A 238 16.68 -11.79 -0.20
C LYS A 238 17.41 -12.47 0.96
N LYS A 239 17.88 -11.70 1.93
CA LYS A 239 18.53 -12.26 3.14
C LYS A 239 17.57 -13.09 3.97
N CYS A 240 16.31 -12.67 4.09
CA CYS A 240 15.30 -13.48 4.78
C CYS A 240 15.05 -14.84 4.11
N TYR A 241 15.07 -14.89 2.78
CA TYR A 241 14.93 -16.16 2.04
C TYR A 241 16.18 -17.03 2.07
N GLU A 242 17.36 -16.46 2.28
CA GLU A 242 18.62 -17.19 2.43
C GLU A 242 18.74 -17.86 3.82
N ASP A 243 18.00 -17.36 4.82
CA ASP A 243 17.97 -17.91 6.17
C ASP A 243 16.79 -18.87 6.34
N GLU A 244 17.04 -20.16 6.15
CA GLU A 244 16.04 -21.21 6.27
C GLU A 244 15.37 -21.27 7.66
N ALA A 245 16.05 -20.80 8.72
CA ALA A 245 15.50 -20.79 10.07
C ALA A 245 14.32 -19.84 10.23
N LEU A 246 14.21 -18.81 9.38
CA LEU A 246 13.09 -17.88 9.36
C LEU A 246 11.82 -18.47 8.71
N ASN A 247 11.96 -19.52 7.93
CA ASN A 247 10.86 -20.20 7.23
C ASN A 247 9.89 -19.24 6.51
N ILE A 248 10.45 -18.29 5.76
CA ILE A 248 9.65 -17.28 5.06
C ILE A 248 8.94 -17.88 3.86
N SER A 249 7.62 -17.75 3.82
CA SER A 249 6.77 -18.34 2.77
C SER A 249 7.05 -17.73 1.39
N GLN A 250 7.09 -18.59 0.40
CA GLN A 250 7.12 -18.24 -1.03
C GLN A 250 5.86 -18.72 -1.76
N GLU A 251 4.89 -19.22 -1.01
CA GLU A 251 3.62 -19.71 -1.52
C GLU A 251 2.65 -18.58 -1.85
N ASP A 252 1.55 -18.93 -2.51
CA ASP A 252 0.46 -17.97 -2.76
C ASP A 252 -0.24 -17.59 -1.45
N PHE A 253 -0.84 -16.39 -1.45
CA PHE A 253 -1.77 -16.02 -0.39
C PHE A 253 -3.00 -16.90 -0.43
N GLU A 254 -3.41 -17.40 0.73
CA GLU A 254 -4.54 -18.32 0.84
C GLU A 254 -5.86 -17.65 0.40
N ARG A 255 -6.43 -18.21 -0.66
CA ARG A 255 -7.71 -17.77 -1.20
C ARG A 255 -8.87 -18.32 -0.37
N PRO A 256 -9.84 -17.47 0.07
CA PRO A 256 -11.07 -17.94 0.71
C PRO A 256 -11.86 -18.89 -0.21
N GLU A 257 -12.47 -19.93 0.37
CA GLU A 257 -13.32 -20.87 -0.38
C GLU A 257 -14.56 -20.16 -0.93
N ASP A 258 -15.19 -19.33 -0.12
CA ASP A 258 -16.43 -18.59 -0.45
C ASP A 258 -16.12 -17.15 -0.88
N LEU A 259 -15.38 -16.97 -1.99
CA LEU A 259 -15.09 -15.65 -2.52
C LEU A 259 -16.27 -15.15 -3.37
N SER A 260 -17.01 -14.17 -2.87
CA SER A 260 -18.16 -13.56 -3.57
C SER A 260 -17.72 -12.49 -4.58
N ILE A 261 -16.55 -11.86 -4.35
CA ILE A 261 -16.01 -10.79 -5.18
C ILE A 261 -15.13 -11.38 -6.28
N ARG A 262 -15.40 -10.98 -7.53
CA ARG A 262 -14.58 -11.37 -8.67
C ARG A 262 -13.24 -10.62 -8.66
N VAL A 263 -12.14 -11.32 -8.51
CA VAL A 263 -10.77 -10.76 -8.53
C VAL A 263 -10.08 -10.87 -9.88
N ASP A 264 -10.59 -11.73 -10.77
CA ASP A 264 -10.12 -11.86 -12.15
C ASP A 264 -11.06 -11.09 -13.09
N CYS A 265 -10.56 -9.96 -13.62
CA CYS A 265 -11.29 -9.09 -14.54
C CYS A 265 -10.86 -9.28 -16.01
N SER A 266 -10.21 -10.40 -16.34
CA SER A 266 -9.70 -10.66 -17.68
C SER A 266 -10.82 -10.97 -18.72
N GLN A 267 -12.04 -11.27 -18.25
CA GLN A 267 -13.20 -11.45 -19.14
C GLN A 267 -14.26 -10.36 -18.87
N PRO A 268 -14.78 -9.71 -19.93
CA PRO A 268 -15.93 -8.81 -19.80
C PRO A 268 -17.13 -9.58 -19.25
N VAL A 269 -17.92 -8.97 -18.38
CA VAL A 269 -19.24 -9.51 -18.00
C VAL A 269 -20.14 -9.37 -19.23
N GLU A 270 -20.60 -10.47 -19.80
CA GLU A 270 -21.67 -10.41 -20.80
C GLU A 270 -22.92 -9.86 -20.10
N GLY A 271 -23.30 -8.63 -20.42
CA GLY A 271 -24.56 -8.01 -19.97
C GLY A 271 -24.49 -6.61 -19.38
N GLU A 272 -23.35 -6.07 -19.01
CA GLU A 272 -23.25 -4.68 -18.49
C GLU A 272 -22.47 -3.75 -19.42
N ARG A 273 -23.00 -3.50 -20.62
CA ARG A 273 -22.76 -2.23 -21.30
C ARG A 273 -23.83 -1.24 -20.83
N GLN A 274 -23.66 -0.66 -19.64
CA GLN A 274 -24.28 0.65 -19.42
C GLN A 274 -23.43 1.65 -20.21
N GLU A 275 -24.02 2.17 -21.29
CA GLU A 275 -23.52 3.38 -21.93
C GLU A 275 -23.51 4.47 -20.87
N VAL A 276 -22.30 4.86 -20.43
CA VAL A 276 -22.13 6.07 -19.65
C VAL A 276 -22.31 7.20 -20.67
N GLU A 277 -23.50 7.80 -20.70
CA GLU A 277 -23.69 9.10 -21.35
C GLU A 277 -22.70 10.07 -20.69
N LEU A 278 -21.72 10.48 -21.46
CA LEU A 278 -20.87 11.62 -21.10
C LEU A 278 -21.78 12.85 -21.11
N PRO A 279 -21.74 13.71 -20.07
CA PRO A 279 -22.43 14.98 -20.13
C PRO A 279 -21.92 15.75 -21.34
N ASP A 280 -22.85 16.07 -22.28
CA ASP A 280 -22.58 17.03 -23.31
C ASP A 280 -22.31 18.39 -22.66
N GLU A 281 -21.17 18.97 -23.05
CA GLU A 281 -20.75 20.36 -22.77
C GLU A 281 -20.36 20.67 -21.30
N LEU A 282 -19.06 20.62 -21.06
CA LEU A 282 -18.40 21.47 -20.07
C LEU A 282 -18.21 22.85 -20.72
N ASP A 283 -19.13 23.78 -20.45
CA ASP A 283 -18.88 25.20 -20.66
C ASP A 283 -17.78 25.67 -19.69
N PHE A 284 -16.70 26.24 -20.27
CA PHE A 284 -15.59 26.85 -19.58
C PHE A 284 -15.90 28.29 -19.18
#